data_31ceda7a41b5c77d7741f7e8d92e3968
#
_entry.id   31ceda7a41b5c77d7741f7e8d92e3968
#
_cell.length_a   1.000
_cell.length_b   1.000
_cell.length_c   1.000
_cell.angle_alpha   90.00
_cell.angle_beta   90.00
_cell.angle_gamma   90.00
#
_symmetry.space_group_name_H-M   'P 1'
#
loop_
_entity.id
_entity.type
_entity.pdbx_description
1 polymer ?
#
loop_
_entity_poly.entity_id
_entity_poly.type
_entity_poly.pdbx_seq_one_letter_code
_entity_poly.pdbx_strand_id
1 'polypeptide(L)'
;MADDAMTARFEREVLRHLDAAYNLARWLTGENAAAEDAVQEACLRAFRFFDGQRGESPKAWFMTIVRNTCLDGLKASRSAHHEEYDDEIHGATLHDGHDVAAVRDSDARSLHACIAGLPREYREVIVLRELEELAYKEIGAIVGVPLGTVMSRLARARDLLQRRLLAQHRRRAP
;
A
#
# COMPACT_ATOMS: atom_id res chain seq x y z
N MET A 1 33.61 4.25 10.20
CA MET A 1 33.14 5.51 10.86
C MET A 1 32.11 6.27 10.03
N ALA A 2 32.37 6.64 8.76
CA ALA A 2 31.33 7.29 7.93
C ALA A 2 30.18 6.34 7.56
N ASP A 3 30.47 5.09 7.31
CA ASP A 3 29.52 4.03 6.99
C ASP A 3 28.59 3.71 8.18
N ASP A 4 29.14 3.65 9.40
CA ASP A 4 28.36 3.44 10.61
C ASP A 4 27.39 4.61 10.88
N ALA A 5 27.84 5.83 10.64
CA ALA A 5 26.98 7.01 10.81
C ALA A 5 25.83 7.07 9.79
N MET A 6 26.11 6.66 8.54
CA MET A 6 25.09 6.53 7.49
C MET A 6 24.08 5.44 7.83
N THR A 7 24.55 4.28 8.26
CA THR A 7 23.69 3.15 8.66
C THR A 7 22.77 3.56 9.81
N ALA A 8 23.31 4.15 10.87
CA ALA A 8 22.52 4.62 12.01
C ALA A 8 21.48 5.72 11.61
N ARG A 9 21.84 6.56 10.66
CA ARG A 9 20.91 7.56 10.10
C ARG A 9 19.80 6.88 9.29
N PHE A 10 20.14 5.91 8.45
CA PHE A 10 19.17 5.14 7.67
C PHE A 10 18.18 4.39 8.56
N GLU A 11 18.66 3.71 9.59
CA GLU A 11 17.82 3.03 10.57
C GLU A 11 16.82 4.00 11.21
N ARG A 12 17.31 5.14 11.68
CA ARG A 12 16.47 6.12 12.36
C ARG A 12 15.45 6.81 11.44
N GLU A 13 15.80 7.09 10.19
CA GLU A 13 14.99 7.89 9.28
C GLU A 13 14.11 7.03 8.36
N VAL A 14 14.53 5.81 8.01
CA VAL A 14 13.84 4.95 7.04
C VAL A 14 13.27 3.68 7.69
N LEU A 15 14.09 2.90 8.40
CA LEU A 15 13.63 1.60 8.91
C LEU A 15 12.54 1.72 9.99
N ARG A 16 12.43 2.86 10.66
CA ARG A 16 11.29 3.14 11.55
C ARG A 16 9.94 3.10 10.85
N HIS A 17 9.89 3.12 9.52
CA HIS A 17 8.68 3.09 8.69
C HIS A 17 8.44 1.72 8.04
N LEU A 18 9.11 0.66 8.49
CA LEU A 18 8.95 -0.69 7.95
C LEU A 18 7.51 -1.21 8.06
N ASP A 19 6.86 -0.98 9.19
CA ASP A 19 5.46 -1.41 9.38
C ASP A 19 4.53 -0.75 8.36
N ALA A 20 4.69 0.55 8.14
CA ALA A 20 3.95 1.29 7.14
C ALA A 20 4.25 0.80 5.71
N ALA A 21 5.51 0.51 5.42
CA ALA A 21 5.96 -0.05 4.15
C ALA A 21 5.36 -1.43 3.89
N TYR A 22 5.40 -2.32 4.88
CA TYR A 22 4.80 -3.64 4.79
C TYR A 22 3.29 -3.56 4.62
N ASN A 23 2.62 -2.70 5.40
CA ASN A 23 1.19 -2.48 5.27
C ASN A 23 0.80 -2.04 3.85
N LEU A 24 1.48 -1.03 3.28
CA LEU A 24 1.26 -0.62 1.90
C LEU A 24 1.50 -1.77 0.91
N ALA A 25 2.63 -2.48 1.04
CA ALA A 25 2.96 -3.60 0.17
C ALA A 25 1.89 -4.70 0.22
N ARG A 26 1.38 -5.04 1.39
CA ARG A 26 0.28 -6.00 1.58
C ARG A 26 -0.99 -5.59 0.83
N TRP A 27 -1.37 -4.32 0.93
CA TRP A 27 -2.53 -3.80 0.22
C TRP A 27 -2.37 -3.79 -1.31
N LEU A 28 -1.13 -3.65 -1.79
CA LEU A 28 -0.83 -3.62 -3.22
C LEU A 28 -0.68 -5.02 -3.83
N THR A 29 0.03 -5.92 -3.14
CA THR A 29 0.34 -7.26 -3.66
C THR A 29 -0.76 -8.28 -3.37
N GLY A 30 -1.45 -8.13 -2.24
CA GLY A 30 -2.47 -9.07 -1.78
C GLY A 30 -1.92 -10.31 -1.07
N GLU A 31 -0.60 -10.53 -1.05
CA GLU A 31 0.06 -11.73 -0.51
C GLU A 31 1.18 -11.35 0.46
N ASN A 32 1.35 -12.14 1.54
CA ASN A 32 2.38 -11.90 2.55
C ASN A 32 3.78 -12.03 1.95
N ALA A 33 4.06 -13.15 1.28
CA ALA A 33 5.38 -13.42 0.71
C ALA A 33 5.79 -12.34 -0.30
N ALA A 34 4.90 -11.98 -1.22
CA ALA A 34 5.15 -10.93 -2.20
C ALA A 34 5.36 -9.55 -1.56
N ALA A 35 4.66 -9.26 -0.46
CA ALA A 35 4.84 -8.02 0.29
C ALA A 35 6.20 -7.98 1.00
N GLU A 36 6.61 -9.07 1.65
CA GLU A 36 7.91 -9.21 2.30
C GLU A 36 9.06 -9.03 1.30
N ASP A 37 9.00 -9.73 0.17
CA ASP A 37 10.00 -9.62 -0.90
C ASP A 37 10.10 -8.19 -1.44
N ALA A 38 8.95 -7.55 -1.69
CA ALA A 38 8.91 -6.18 -2.17
C ALA A 38 9.50 -5.18 -1.16
N VAL A 39 9.23 -5.36 0.15
CA VAL A 39 9.78 -4.50 1.20
C VAL A 39 11.29 -4.71 1.35
N GLN A 40 11.78 -5.96 1.31
CA GLN A 40 13.21 -6.25 1.35
C GLN A 40 13.95 -5.59 0.17
N GLU A 41 13.46 -5.77 -1.04
CA GLU A 41 14.04 -5.14 -2.23
C GLU A 41 13.97 -3.60 -2.14
N ALA A 42 12.86 -3.05 -1.65
CA ALA A 42 12.71 -1.61 -1.44
C ALA A 42 13.72 -1.07 -0.40
N CYS A 43 13.98 -1.81 0.68
CA CYS A 43 15.01 -1.45 1.67
C CYS A 43 16.41 -1.41 1.04
N LEU A 44 16.76 -2.41 0.23
CA LEU A 44 18.05 -2.43 -0.47
C LEU A 44 18.20 -1.25 -1.44
N ARG A 45 17.15 -0.95 -2.19
CA ARG A 45 17.12 0.22 -3.09
C ARG A 45 17.22 1.53 -2.29
N ALA A 46 16.45 1.64 -1.22
CA ALA A 46 16.48 2.82 -0.35
C ALA A 46 17.87 3.03 0.24
N PHE A 47 18.53 2.00 0.74
CA PHE A 47 19.87 2.09 1.30
C PHE A 47 20.90 2.58 0.28
N ARG A 48 20.84 2.07 -0.95
CA ARG A 48 21.75 2.49 -2.05
C ARG A 48 21.63 3.97 -2.42
N PHE A 49 20.44 4.54 -2.30
CA PHE A 49 20.16 5.91 -2.72
C PHE A 49 19.98 6.88 -1.56
N PHE A 50 20.18 6.42 -0.33
CA PHE A 50 19.89 7.17 0.88
C PHE A 50 20.75 8.44 1.03
N ASP A 51 22.01 8.37 0.64
CA ASP A 51 22.94 9.53 0.74
C ASP A 51 22.52 10.69 -0.17
N GLY A 52 21.85 10.39 -1.27
CA GLY A 52 21.27 11.39 -2.18
C GLY A 52 19.87 11.88 -1.80
N GLN A 53 19.26 11.33 -0.75
CA GLN A 53 17.93 11.71 -0.29
C GLN A 53 17.96 13.09 0.35
N ARG A 54 17.28 14.06 -0.26
CA ARG A 54 17.21 15.47 0.18
C ARG A 54 15.76 15.96 0.30
N GLY A 55 14.77 15.04 0.29
CA GLY A 55 13.36 15.37 0.40
C GLY A 55 12.93 15.68 1.84
N GLU A 56 11.81 16.39 1.97
CA GLU A 56 11.26 16.82 3.26
C GLU A 56 10.72 15.66 4.11
N SER A 57 10.31 14.54 3.50
CA SER A 57 9.68 13.40 4.18
C SER A 57 10.36 12.08 3.82
N PRO A 58 11.25 11.56 4.69
CA PRO A 58 11.84 10.22 4.52
C PRO A 58 10.77 9.13 4.40
N LYS A 59 9.66 9.24 5.13
CA LYS A 59 8.51 8.32 5.02
C LYS A 59 7.96 8.31 3.59
N ALA A 60 7.60 9.47 3.05
CA ALA A 60 7.00 9.55 1.72
C ALA A 60 7.97 9.06 0.62
N TRP A 61 9.25 9.41 0.74
CA TRP A 61 10.29 8.93 -0.17
C TRP A 61 10.42 7.40 -0.14
N PHE A 62 10.48 6.79 1.05
CA PHE A 62 10.55 5.34 1.19
C PHE A 62 9.29 4.66 0.67
N MET A 63 8.11 5.20 0.98
CA MET A 63 6.83 4.68 0.46
C MET A 63 6.75 4.72 -1.07
N THR A 64 7.38 5.72 -1.70
CA THR A 64 7.49 5.77 -3.17
C THR A 64 8.31 4.59 -3.71
N ILE A 65 9.43 4.27 -3.07
CA ILE A 65 10.28 3.12 -3.46
C ILE A 65 9.49 1.81 -3.28
N VAL A 66 8.85 1.63 -2.13
CA VAL A 66 8.05 0.42 -1.82
C VAL A 66 6.94 0.23 -2.86
N ARG A 67 6.16 1.28 -3.13
CA ARG A 67 5.11 1.24 -4.14
C ARG A 67 5.64 0.85 -5.52
N ASN A 68 6.69 1.49 -5.98
CA ASN A 68 7.26 1.21 -7.29
C ASN A 68 7.78 -0.23 -7.36
N THR A 69 8.44 -0.72 -6.31
CA THR A 69 8.90 -2.11 -6.23
C THR A 69 7.75 -3.10 -6.32
N CYS A 70 6.64 -2.85 -5.59
CA CYS A 70 5.44 -3.69 -5.70
C CYS A 70 4.87 -3.70 -7.12
N LEU A 71 4.79 -2.54 -7.78
CA LEU A 71 4.25 -2.44 -9.14
C LEU A 71 5.15 -3.13 -10.18
N ASP A 72 6.47 -3.05 -10.01
CA ASP A 72 7.42 -3.76 -10.86
C ASP A 72 7.26 -5.29 -10.72
N GLY A 73 7.14 -5.78 -9.49
CA GLY A 73 6.89 -7.19 -9.20
C GLY A 73 5.57 -7.70 -9.81
N LEU A 74 4.50 -6.92 -9.68
CA LEU A 74 3.20 -7.26 -10.28
C LEU A 74 3.24 -7.29 -11.81
N LYS A 75 3.99 -6.40 -12.45
CA LYS A 75 4.20 -6.42 -13.92
C LYS A 75 5.00 -7.65 -14.33
N ALA A 76 6.09 -7.96 -13.63
CA ALA A 76 6.92 -9.12 -13.91
C ALA A 76 6.13 -10.44 -13.78
N SER A 77 5.32 -10.57 -12.74
CA SER A 77 4.44 -11.74 -12.53
C SER A 77 3.43 -11.90 -13.67
N ARG A 78 2.78 -10.81 -14.11
CA ARG A 78 1.86 -10.83 -15.25
C ARG A 78 2.57 -11.24 -16.55
N SER A 79 3.77 -10.72 -16.80
CA SER A 79 4.54 -11.07 -18.00
C SER A 79 4.97 -12.53 -18.00
N ALA A 80 5.27 -13.11 -16.84
CA ALA A 80 5.62 -14.53 -16.70
C ALA A 80 4.40 -15.46 -16.89
N HIS A 81 3.18 -14.97 -16.66
CA HIS A 81 1.93 -15.71 -16.84
C HIS A 81 1.22 -15.34 -18.16
N HIS A 82 1.96 -14.84 -19.16
CA HIS A 82 1.39 -14.42 -20.44
C HIS A 82 1.00 -15.62 -21.31
N GLU A 83 -0.15 -16.21 -20.96
CA GLU A 83 -1.13 -16.83 -21.84
C GLU A 83 -2.51 -16.55 -21.23
N GLU A 84 -3.28 -15.69 -21.93
CA GLU A 84 -4.71 -15.47 -21.77
C GLU A 84 -5.20 -15.11 -20.33
N TYR A 85 -5.34 -13.80 -20.02
CA TYR A 85 -6.57 -13.38 -19.37
C TYR A 85 -6.75 -11.84 -19.44
N ASP A 86 -7.89 -11.50 -19.95
CA ASP A 86 -8.60 -10.24 -20.05
C ASP A 86 -8.55 -9.37 -18.79
N ASP A 87 -8.63 -8.06 -18.96
CA ASP A 87 -8.62 -6.98 -17.97
C ASP A 87 -9.88 -6.97 -17.05
N GLU A 88 -10.30 -8.12 -16.54
CA GLU A 88 -11.36 -8.21 -15.54
C GLU A 88 -10.78 -8.27 -14.12
N ILE A 89 -10.96 -7.14 -13.42
CA ILE A 89 -11.20 -7.00 -11.98
C ILE A 89 -10.85 -8.24 -11.13
N HIS A 90 -9.57 -8.51 -10.95
CA HIS A 90 -9.16 -9.39 -9.85
C HIS A 90 -9.02 -8.52 -8.60
N GLY A 91 -10.14 -8.41 -7.88
CA GLY A 91 -10.05 -8.16 -6.46
C GLY A 91 -9.14 -9.25 -5.91
N ALA A 92 -7.92 -8.85 -5.49
CA ALA A 92 -7.03 -9.75 -4.80
C ALA A 92 -7.83 -10.38 -3.66
N THR A 93 -8.13 -11.65 -3.78
CA THR A 93 -8.57 -12.46 -2.66
C THR A 93 -7.39 -12.46 -1.72
N LEU A 94 -7.43 -11.55 -0.75
CA LEU A 94 -6.53 -11.60 0.37
C LEU A 94 -6.80 -12.93 1.06
N HIS A 95 -6.00 -13.94 0.73
CA HIS A 95 -5.99 -15.19 1.46
C HIS A 95 -5.55 -14.82 2.88
N ASP A 96 -6.46 -15.02 3.81
CA ASP A 96 -6.23 -14.88 5.25
C ASP A 96 -5.09 -15.83 5.66
N GLY A 97 -3.89 -15.31 5.63
CA GLY A 97 -2.69 -15.98 6.11
C GLY A 97 -1.94 -15.12 7.11
N HIS A 98 -2.65 -14.27 7.85
CA HIS A 98 -2.05 -13.60 8.99
C HIS A 98 -3.03 -13.60 10.14
N ASP A 99 -2.54 -14.06 11.29
CA ASP A 99 -3.06 -13.72 12.60
C ASP A 99 -3.23 -12.19 12.70
N VAL A 100 -4.31 -11.69 12.13
CA VAL A 100 -4.98 -10.58 12.74
C VAL A 100 -5.46 -11.19 14.07
N ALA A 101 -4.58 -11.13 15.04
CA ALA A 101 -4.84 -11.58 16.39
C ALA A 101 -6.22 -11.08 16.74
N ALA A 102 -7.18 -11.99 16.70
CA ALA A 102 -8.54 -11.83 17.19
C ALA A 102 -9.16 -10.44 16.91
N VAL A 103 -9.25 -9.99 15.66
CA VAL A 103 -10.30 -9.04 15.32
C VAL A 103 -11.61 -9.81 15.41
N ARG A 104 -12.08 -9.92 16.65
CA ARG A 104 -13.40 -10.50 17.01
C ARG A 104 -14.53 -9.61 16.47
N ASP A 105 -14.19 -8.50 15.84
CA ASP A 105 -15.15 -7.54 15.31
C ASP A 105 -15.46 -7.87 13.85
N SER A 106 -16.68 -8.30 13.61
CA SER A 106 -17.19 -8.57 12.27
C SER A 106 -17.14 -7.31 11.37
N ASP A 107 -17.15 -6.12 11.97
CA ASP A 107 -17.14 -4.85 11.27
C ASP A 107 -15.76 -4.49 10.73
N ALA A 108 -14.70 -4.76 11.47
CA ALA A 108 -13.34 -4.55 10.99
C ALA A 108 -12.99 -5.50 9.82
N ARG A 109 -13.42 -6.75 9.88
CA ARG A 109 -13.29 -7.70 8.75
C ARG A 109 -14.07 -7.23 7.53
N SER A 110 -15.27 -6.70 7.74
CA SER A 110 -16.10 -6.13 6.69
C SER A 110 -15.44 -4.93 6.02
N LEU A 111 -14.89 -4.01 6.82
CA LEU A 111 -14.17 -2.84 6.32
C LEU A 111 -12.94 -3.26 5.52
N HIS A 112 -12.14 -4.19 6.05
CA HIS A 112 -10.98 -4.73 5.36
C HIS A 112 -11.35 -5.32 3.99
N ALA A 113 -12.40 -6.15 3.93
CA ALA A 113 -12.88 -6.73 2.67
C ALA A 113 -13.37 -5.65 1.69
N CYS A 114 -14.02 -4.58 2.19
CA CYS A 114 -14.46 -3.46 1.36
C CYS A 114 -13.28 -2.69 0.76
N ILE A 115 -12.23 -2.44 1.54
CA ILE A 115 -11.00 -1.77 1.06
C ILE A 115 -10.28 -2.67 0.05
N ALA A 116 -10.11 -3.96 0.36
CA ALA A 116 -9.47 -4.93 -0.52
C ALA A 116 -10.15 -5.01 -1.89
N GLY A 117 -11.47 -4.90 -1.93
CA GLY A 117 -12.25 -4.92 -3.15
C GLY A 117 -12.20 -3.61 -3.96
N LEU A 118 -11.61 -2.52 -3.48
CA LEU A 118 -11.49 -1.29 -4.26
C LEU A 118 -10.56 -1.50 -5.47
N PRO A 119 -10.80 -0.81 -6.60
CA PRO A 119 -9.80 -0.66 -7.64
C PRO A 119 -8.48 -0.15 -7.06
N ARG A 120 -7.35 -0.63 -7.59
CA ARG A 120 -6.01 -0.35 -7.03
C ARG A 120 -5.76 1.15 -6.82
N GLU A 121 -6.10 1.98 -7.78
CA GLU A 121 -5.89 3.43 -7.71
C GLU A 121 -6.65 4.12 -6.56
N TYR A 122 -7.79 3.59 -6.15
CA TYR A 122 -8.57 4.08 -5.00
C TYR A 122 -8.08 3.48 -3.70
N ARG A 123 -7.69 2.21 -3.72
CA ARG A 123 -7.11 1.51 -2.56
C ARG A 123 -5.80 2.16 -2.12
N GLU A 124 -4.89 2.44 -3.07
CA GLU A 124 -3.61 3.12 -2.78
C GLU A 124 -3.82 4.42 -2.00
N VAL A 125 -4.67 5.31 -2.50
CA VAL A 125 -4.86 6.62 -1.85
C VAL A 125 -5.58 6.52 -0.52
N ILE A 126 -6.50 5.57 -0.34
CA ILE A 126 -7.18 5.32 0.94
C ILE A 126 -6.19 4.79 1.97
N VAL A 127 -5.37 3.80 1.62
CA VAL A 127 -4.36 3.25 2.53
C VAL A 127 -3.36 4.32 2.95
N LEU A 128 -2.81 5.06 1.99
CA LEU A 128 -1.85 6.12 2.27
C LEU A 128 -2.44 7.25 3.12
N ARG A 129 -3.73 7.56 2.95
CA ARG A 129 -4.38 8.64 3.71
C ARG A 129 -4.89 8.19 5.07
N GLU A 130 -5.69 7.13 5.13
CA GLU A 130 -6.46 6.76 6.32
C GLU A 130 -5.67 5.82 7.25
N LEU A 131 -4.74 5.02 6.72
CA LEU A 131 -3.93 4.11 7.53
C LEU A 131 -2.54 4.66 7.81
N GLU A 132 -1.92 5.33 6.83
CA GLU A 132 -0.56 5.86 6.97
C GLU A 132 -0.52 7.36 7.28
N GLU A 133 -1.68 8.03 7.33
CA GLU A 133 -1.86 9.44 7.73
C GLU A 133 -1.05 10.45 6.91
N LEU A 134 -0.69 10.09 5.67
CA LEU A 134 0.10 10.96 4.80
C LEU A 134 -0.71 12.17 4.30
N ALA A 135 -0.03 13.30 4.13
CA ALA A 135 -0.62 14.49 3.54
C ALA A 135 -0.93 14.28 2.05
N TYR A 136 -1.93 14.96 1.52
CA TYR A 136 -2.33 14.82 0.11
C TYR A 136 -1.20 15.11 -0.88
N LYS A 137 -0.32 16.07 -0.55
CA LYS A 137 0.87 16.39 -1.34
C LYS A 137 1.86 15.21 -1.39
N GLU A 138 2.08 14.56 -0.24
CA GLU A 138 2.93 13.38 -0.14
C GLU A 138 2.35 12.21 -0.92
N ILE A 139 1.04 11.97 -0.79
CA ILE A 139 0.32 10.95 -1.57
C ILE A 139 0.47 11.21 -3.07
N GLY A 140 0.30 12.45 -3.51
CA GLY A 140 0.52 12.83 -4.91
C GLY A 140 1.91 12.51 -5.43
N ALA A 141 2.94 12.76 -4.61
CA ALA A 141 4.32 12.42 -4.93
C ALA A 141 4.53 10.88 -5.01
N ILE A 142 3.97 10.13 -4.04
CA ILE A 142 4.09 8.66 -4.00
C ILE A 142 3.41 8.01 -5.21
N VAL A 143 2.17 8.40 -5.51
CA VAL A 143 1.39 7.76 -6.59
C VAL A 143 1.65 8.38 -7.98
N GLY A 144 2.40 9.48 -8.03
CA GLY A 144 2.79 10.13 -9.28
C GLY A 144 1.63 10.86 -9.98
N VAL A 145 0.72 11.49 -9.23
CA VAL A 145 -0.42 12.22 -9.79
C VAL A 145 -0.59 13.61 -9.16
N PRO A 146 -1.24 14.55 -9.86
CA PRO A 146 -1.53 15.88 -9.31
C PRO A 146 -2.41 15.82 -8.06
N LEU A 147 -2.30 16.84 -7.20
CA LEU A 147 -3.07 16.97 -5.97
C LEU A 147 -4.60 16.85 -6.21
N GLY A 148 -5.11 17.50 -7.25
CA GLY A 148 -6.53 17.40 -7.61
C GLY A 148 -6.98 15.97 -7.93
N THR A 149 -6.10 15.17 -8.53
CA THR A 149 -6.35 13.75 -8.80
C THR A 149 -6.37 12.94 -7.49
N VAL A 150 -5.48 13.22 -6.54
CA VAL A 150 -5.52 12.59 -5.21
C VAL A 150 -6.86 12.87 -4.53
N MET A 151 -7.28 14.14 -4.52
CA MET A 151 -8.55 14.55 -3.91
C MET A 151 -9.75 13.85 -4.56
N SER A 152 -9.80 13.78 -5.88
CA SER A 152 -10.91 13.13 -6.60
C SER A 152 -10.91 11.60 -6.40
N ARG A 153 -9.73 10.96 -6.37
CA ARG A 153 -9.61 9.53 -6.07
C ARG A 153 -10.05 9.21 -4.65
N LEU A 154 -9.67 10.02 -3.66
CA LEU A 154 -10.11 9.85 -2.26
C LEU A 154 -11.63 10.01 -2.13
N ALA A 155 -12.21 11.01 -2.77
CA ALA A 155 -13.67 11.21 -2.74
C ALA A 155 -14.41 10.00 -3.32
N ARG A 156 -13.99 9.50 -4.48
CA ARG A 156 -14.57 8.31 -5.11
C ARG A 156 -14.35 7.04 -4.27
N ALA A 157 -13.17 6.88 -3.70
CA ALA A 157 -12.86 5.74 -2.84
C ALA A 157 -13.77 5.69 -1.61
N ARG A 158 -13.97 6.84 -0.94
CA ARG A 158 -14.87 6.95 0.23
C ARG A 158 -16.32 6.66 -0.15
N ASP A 159 -16.80 7.18 -1.28
CA ASP A 159 -18.15 6.89 -1.79
C ASP A 159 -18.35 5.40 -2.08
N LEU A 160 -17.39 4.75 -2.74
CA LEU A 160 -17.44 3.30 -2.98
C LEU A 160 -17.42 2.48 -1.69
N LEU A 161 -16.60 2.85 -0.72
CA LEU A 161 -16.55 2.19 0.58
C LEU A 161 -17.88 2.33 1.32
N GLN A 162 -18.45 3.53 1.36
CA GLN A 162 -19.74 3.78 2.01
C GLN A 162 -20.85 2.92 1.41
N ARG A 163 -20.94 2.86 0.08
CA ARG A 163 -21.95 2.02 -0.62
C ARG A 163 -21.79 0.55 -0.29
N ARG A 164 -20.55 0.03 -0.27
CA ARG A 164 -20.28 -1.37 0.04
C ARG A 164 -20.61 -1.72 1.49
N LEU A 165 -20.22 -0.88 2.42
CA LEU A 165 -20.53 -1.07 3.84
C LEU A 165 -22.04 -1.07 4.09
N LEU A 166 -22.77 -0.12 3.49
CA LEU A 166 -24.24 -0.09 3.59
C LEU A 166 -24.90 -1.33 2.99
N ALA A 167 -24.40 -1.82 1.85
CA ALA A 167 -24.91 -3.05 1.24
C ALA A 167 -24.66 -4.28 2.11
N GLN A 168 -23.51 -4.37 2.79
CA GLN A 168 -23.22 -5.45 3.74
C GLN A 168 -24.10 -5.39 4.99
N HIS A 169 -24.33 -4.19 5.55
CA HIS A 169 -25.23 -4.00 6.69
C HIS A 169 -26.67 -4.44 6.37
N ARG A 170 -27.17 -4.09 5.18
CA ARG A 170 -28.51 -4.51 4.72
C ARG A 170 -28.65 -6.03 4.57
N ARG A 171 -27.57 -6.73 4.21
CA ARG A 171 -27.58 -8.21 4.09
C ARG A 171 -27.49 -8.90 5.45
N ARG A 172 -27.06 -8.21 6.49
CA ARG A 172 -26.96 -8.75 7.87
C ARG A 172 -28.12 -8.39 8.77
N ALA A 173 -28.96 -7.43 8.36
CA ALA A 173 -30.21 -7.13 9.05
C ALA A 173 -31.17 -8.31 8.84
N PRO A 174 -31.78 -8.83 9.95
CA PRO A 174 -32.71 -9.97 9.91
C PRO A 174 -33.99 -9.65 9.13
#